data_3003ff0881333a01fd55597508bd42d9
#
_entry.id   3003ff0881333a01fd55597508bd42d9
#
_cell.length_a   1.000
_cell.length_b   1.000
_cell.length_c   1.000
_cell.angle_alpha   90.00
_cell.angle_beta   90.00
_cell.angle_gamma   90.00
#
_symmetry.space_group_name_H-M   'P 1'
#
loop_
_entity.id
_entity.type
_entity.pdbx_description
1 polymer ?
#
loop_
_entity_poly.entity_id
_entity_poly.type
_entity_poly.pdbx_seq_one_letter_code
_entity_poly.pdbx_strand_id
1 'polypeptide(L)'
;MKFNGMKLEWDKNEIDNEMNEVLAYSKQDLKKGQPESLLGNWTADVCLEIAQQIYEREIDVAMFNNGGLRSSLSKGNVTKGDMFKLMPFENELVVVDLNKKDFQLLAEYYKKTGGQPISFSNDFNLGDSIFSILTTDYLANGGDKMIFYKNKEYTSTNLKMRDALINYCNQTDTIDSKLDNRNLILNYEF
;
A
#
# COMPACT_ATOMS: atom_id res chain seq x y z
N MET A 1 21.48 5.14 -41.92
CA MET A 1 21.29 6.00 -40.73
C MET A 1 21.90 5.31 -39.53
N LYS A 2 22.99 5.85 -38.98
CA LYS A 2 23.63 5.31 -37.80
C LYS A 2 22.95 5.99 -36.58
N PHE A 3 22.21 5.23 -35.78
CA PHE A 3 21.81 5.68 -34.47
C PHE A 3 23.06 5.71 -33.57
N ASN A 4 23.49 6.90 -33.19
CA ASN A 4 24.44 7.06 -32.09
C ASN A 4 23.76 6.56 -30.83
N GLY A 5 24.14 5.37 -30.38
CA GLY A 5 23.75 4.85 -29.09
C GLY A 5 24.37 5.72 -28.00
N MET A 6 23.58 6.64 -27.45
CA MET A 6 23.93 7.32 -26.24
C MET A 6 23.78 6.27 -25.12
N LYS A 7 24.90 5.70 -24.69
CA LYS A 7 24.99 4.83 -23.54
C LYS A 7 24.81 5.76 -22.35
N LEU A 8 23.63 5.72 -21.71
CA LEU A 8 23.41 6.34 -20.42
C LEU A 8 24.25 5.53 -19.41
N GLU A 9 25.49 5.92 -19.23
CA GLU A 9 26.30 5.44 -18.11
C GLU A 9 25.83 6.23 -16.88
N TRP A 10 24.90 5.63 -16.13
CA TRP A 10 24.62 6.09 -14.78
C TRP A 10 25.88 5.87 -13.96
N ASP A 11 26.37 6.94 -13.31
CA ASP A 11 27.46 6.78 -12.36
C ASP A 11 26.98 5.88 -11.23
N LYS A 12 27.61 4.72 -11.08
CA LYS A 12 27.29 3.75 -10.02
C LYS A 12 27.30 4.43 -8.64
N ASN A 13 28.22 5.36 -8.43
CA ASN A 13 28.35 6.09 -7.18
C ASN A 13 27.13 7.00 -6.92
N GLU A 14 26.57 7.62 -7.95
CA GLU A 14 25.35 8.45 -7.81
C GLU A 14 24.15 7.59 -7.42
N ILE A 15 23.96 6.43 -8.07
CA ILE A 15 22.89 5.49 -7.73
C ILE A 15 23.08 4.95 -6.31
N ASP A 16 24.30 4.53 -5.96
CA ASP A 16 24.59 4.00 -4.63
C ASP A 16 24.35 5.08 -3.55
N ASN A 17 24.70 6.33 -3.79
CA ASN A 17 24.44 7.44 -2.87
C ASN A 17 22.93 7.68 -2.70
N GLU A 18 22.20 7.71 -3.82
CA GLU A 18 20.74 7.90 -3.79
C GLU A 18 20.03 6.76 -3.02
N MET A 19 20.43 5.51 -3.26
CA MET A 19 19.83 4.36 -2.58
C MET A 19 20.18 4.28 -1.09
N ASN A 20 21.31 4.86 -0.68
CA ASN A 20 21.74 4.92 0.73
C ASN A 20 21.20 6.16 1.47
N GLU A 21 20.46 7.03 0.80
CA GLU A 21 19.79 8.16 1.45
C GLU A 21 18.88 7.67 2.58
N VAL A 22 19.10 8.16 3.80
CA VAL A 22 18.28 7.82 4.96
C VAL A 22 17.02 8.68 4.93
N LEU A 23 15.86 8.02 4.86
CA LEU A 23 14.55 8.69 4.81
C LEU A 23 13.94 8.87 6.20
N ALA A 24 14.06 7.86 7.08
CA ALA A 24 13.46 7.87 8.41
C ALA A 24 14.14 6.85 9.33
N TYR A 25 13.75 6.83 10.61
CA TYR A 25 14.18 5.85 11.59
C TYR A 25 13.02 4.96 12.02
N SER A 26 13.13 3.64 11.85
CA SER A 26 12.14 2.69 12.37
C SER A 26 12.41 2.36 13.82
N LYS A 27 11.41 2.55 14.70
CA LYS A 27 11.49 2.23 16.13
C LYS A 27 11.55 0.73 16.43
N GLN A 28 11.12 -0.09 15.47
CA GLN A 28 10.97 -1.53 15.62
C GLN A 28 11.12 -2.26 14.28
N ASP A 29 11.30 -3.59 14.34
CA ASP A 29 11.25 -4.43 13.15
C ASP A 29 9.83 -4.50 12.62
N LEU A 30 9.61 -4.11 11.36
CA LEU A 30 8.34 -4.26 10.65
C LEU A 30 8.44 -5.49 9.75
N LYS A 31 7.81 -6.58 10.17
CA LYS A 31 7.79 -7.86 9.44
C LYS A 31 6.40 -8.12 8.88
N LYS A 32 6.36 -8.86 7.78
CA LYS A 32 5.11 -9.41 7.24
C LYS A 32 4.55 -10.48 8.16
N GLY A 33 3.24 -10.64 8.15
CA GLY A 33 2.54 -11.67 8.92
C GLY A 33 1.08 -11.74 8.56
N GLN A 34 0.39 -12.70 9.16
CA GLN A 34 -1.04 -12.92 9.05
C GLN A 34 -1.58 -13.34 10.42
N PRO A 35 -2.82 -13.01 10.77
CA PRO A 35 -3.83 -12.27 9.99
C PRO A 35 -3.54 -10.78 9.89
N GLU A 36 -2.63 -10.27 10.69
CA GLU A 36 -2.24 -8.88 10.84
C GLU A 36 -0.73 -8.79 11.03
N SER A 37 -0.10 -7.72 10.61
CA SER A 37 1.34 -7.53 10.79
C SER A 37 1.71 -6.06 10.90
N LEU A 38 2.79 -5.77 11.63
CA LEU A 38 3.31 -4.41 11.77
C LEU A 38 3.63 -3.78 10.40
N LEU A 39 4.23 -4.55 9.49
CA LEU A 39 4.53 -4.05 8.14
C LEU A 39 3.26 -3.81 7.32
N GLY A 40 2.31 -4.75 7.38
CA GLY A 40 1.04 -4.64 6.66
C GLY A 40 0.23 -3.43 7.14
N ASN A 41 0.10 -3.26 8.46
CA ASN A 41 -0.60 -2.13 9.05
C ASN A 41 0.07 -0.81 8.66
N TRP A 42 1.38 -0.68 8.89
CA TRP A 42 2.11 0.54 8.52
C TRP A 42 1.93 0.90 7.04
N THR A 43 2.08 -0.09 6.15
CA THR A 43 1.96 0.16 4.71
C THR A 43 0.56 0.63 4.33
N ALA A 44 -0.48 -0.01 4.87
CA ALA A 44 -1.86 0.35 4.56
C ALA A 44 -2.23 1.71 5.16
N ASP A 45 -1.82 2.00 6.40
CA ASP A 45 -2.06 3.27 7.08
C ASP A 45 -1.41 4.43 6.31
N VAL A 46 -0.14 4.29 5.97
CA VAL A 46 0.62 5.31 5.23
C VAL A 46 0.02 5.58 3.85
N CYS A 47 -0.32 4.52 3.10
CA CYS A 47 -0.92 4.70 1.79
C CYS A 47 -2.28 5.39 1.88
N LEU A 48 -3.11 5.04 2.88
CA LEU A 48 -4.40 5.71 3.12
C LEU A 48 -4.19 7.19 3.46
N GLU A 49 -3.30 7.48 4.40
CA GLU A 49 -3.01 8.84 4.85
C GLU A 49 -2.51 9.74 3.70
N ILE A 50 -1.51 9.27 2.96
CA ILE A 50 -0.92 10.06 1.86
C ILE A 50 -1.90 10.19 0.69
N ALA A 51 -2.64 9.14 0.34
CA ALA A 51 -3.65 9.22 -0.72
C ALA A 51 -4.78 10.19 -0.35
N GLN A 52 -5.22 10.21 0.90
CA GLN A 52 -6.28 11.11 1.36
C GLN A 52 -5.87 12.59 1.30
N GLN A 53 -4.57 12.91 1.40
CA GLN A 53 -4.07 14.29 1.26
C GLN A 53 -4.22 14.85 -0.17
N ILE A 54 -4.28 13.98 -1.19
CA ILE A 54 -4.30 14.35 -2.60
C ILE A 54 -5.60 13.99 -3.32
N TYR A 55 -6.42 13.12 -2.72
CA TYR A 55 -7.68 12.67 -3.29
C TYR A 55 -8.84 13.49 -2.72
N GLU A 56 -9.69 14.05 -3.59
CA GLU A 56 -10.73 15.01 -3.18
C GLU A 56 -11.87 14.39 -2.38
N ARG A 57 -12.15 13.09 -2.61
CA ARG A 57 -13.19 12.36 -1.88
C ARG A 57 -12.59 11.55 -0.74
N GLU A 58 -13.39 11.25 0.25
CA GLU A 58 -13.02 10.35 1.33
C GLU A 58 -12.76 8.94 0.80
N ILE A 59 -11.74 8.29 1.38
CA ILE A 59 -11.38 6.91 1.12
C ILE A 59 -11.67 6.12 2.39
N ASP A 60 -12.58 5.14 2.28
CA ASP A 60 -13.05 4.38 3.45
C ASP A 60 -12.05 3.32 3.91
N VAL A 61 -11.42 2.63 2.95
CA VAL A 61 -10.54 1.49 3.23
C VAL A 61 -9.34 1.51 2.29
N ALA A 62 -8.15 1.24 2.81
CA ALA A 62 -7.01 0.83 2.01
C ALA A 62 -6.79 -0.67 2.15
N MET A 63 -6.70 -1.41 1.04
CA MET A 63 -6.40 -2.84 1.05
C MET A 63 -5.43 -3.22 -0.05
N PHE A 64 -4.37 -3.93 0.35
CA PHE A 64 -3.31 -4.39 -0.53
C PHE A 64 -3.11 -5.90 -0.38
N ASN A 65 -2.11 -6.45 -1.08
CA ASN A 65 -1.75 -7.87 -0.98
C ASN A 65 -0.39 -8.05 -0.26
N ASN A 66 -0.28 -9.06 0.58
CA ASN A 66 0.98 -9.45 1.22
C ASN A 66 2.09 -9.77 0.21
N GLY A 67 1.71 -10.27 -0.98
CA GLY A 67 2.63 -10.60 -2.07
C GLY A 67 3.34 -9.37 -2.63
N GLY A 68 2.72 -8.20 -2.59
CA GLY A 68 3.28 -6.92 -3.02
C GLY A 68 4.45 -6.45 -2.16
N LEU A 69 4.44 -6.77 -0.86
CA LEU A 69 5.51 -6.42 0.08
C LEU A 69 6.64 -7.46 -0.02
N ARG A 70 7.79 -7.09 -0.57
CA ARG A 70 8.85 -8.03 -0.94
C ARG A 70 9.96 -8.18 0.09
N SER A 71 10.11 -7.23 1.01
CA SER A 71 11.06 -7.27 2.12
C SER A 71 10.41 -6.84 3.43
N SER A 72 11.14 -6.92 4.53
CA SER A 72 10.80 -6.32 5.82
C SER A 72 11.64 -5.08 6.04
N LEU A 73 11.24 -4.22 6.97
CA LEU A 73 12.04 -3.10 7.45
C LEU A 73 12.59 -3.46 8.83
N SER A 74 13.90 -3.32 9.02
CA SER A 74 14.54 -3.52 10.32
C SER A 74 14.45 -2.25 11.17
N LYS A 75 14.46 -2.42 12.48
CA LYS A 75 14.70 -1.32 13.41
C LYS A 75 15.99 -0.59 13.06
N GLY A 76 15.96 0.73 13.06
CA GLY A 76 17.09 1.58 12.71
C GLY A 76 16.82 2.47 11.51
N ASN A 77 17.87 2.95 10.86
CA ASN A 77 17.76 3.79 9.68
C ASN A 77 17.11 3.03 8.52
N VAL A 78 16.14 3.66 7.91
CA VAL A 78 15.44 3.17 6.73
C VAL A 78 15.84 4.05 5.55
N THR A 79 16.37 3.40 4.52
CA THR A 79 16.91 4.08 3.34
C THR A 79 15.94 4.04 2.17
N LYS A 80 16.18 4.89 1.17
CA LYS A 80 15.47 4.86 -0.11
C LYS A 80 15.57 3.49 -0.76
N GLY A 81 16.75 2.87 -0.73
CA GLY A 81 16.98 1.52 -1.23
C GLY A 81 16.13 0.46 -0.51
N ASP A 82 15.81 0.63 0.78
CA ASP A 82 14.94 -0.28 1.49
C ASP A 82 13.49 -0.16 1.01
N MET A 83 13.03 1.04 0.63
CA MET A 83 11.71 1.22 0.00
C MET A 83 11.63 0.55 -1.37
N PHE A 84 12.70 0.62 -2.17
CA PHE A 84 12.78 -0.08 -3.45
C PHE A 84 12.81 -1.61 -3.29
N LYS A 85 13.47 -2.13 -2.23
CA LYS A 85 13.43 -3.58 -1.90
C LYS A 85 12.06 -4.00 -1.38
N LEU A 86 11.41 -3.15 -0.58
CA LEU A 86 10.07 -3.41 -0.03
C LEU A 86 9.03 -3.45 -1.14
N MET A 87 9.01 -2.43 -1.99
CA MET A 87 8.06 -2.26 -3.08
C MET A 87 8.79 -2.04 -4.42
N PRO A 88 9.28 -3.12 -5.07
CA PRO A 88 10.04 -3.01 -6.32
C PRO A 88 9.15 -2.75 -7.55
N PHE A 89 7.85 -2.79 -7.39
CA PHE A 89 6.87 -2.61 -8.46
C PHE A 89 6.52 -1.13 -8.65
N GLU A 90 6.14 -0.78 -9.89
CA GLU A 90 5.69 0.57 -10.26
C GLU A 90 4.15 0.71 -10.14
N ASN A 91 3.55 -0.04 -9.21
CA ASN A 91 2.11 -0.05 -9.01
C ASN A 91 1.60 1.33 -8.57
N GLU A 92 0.57 1.80 -9.25
CA GLU A 92 -0.11 3.05 -8.94
C GLU A 92 -1.24 2.82 -7.92
N LEU A 93 -1.39 3.75 -7.00
CA LEU A 93 -2.53 3.78 -6.09
C LEU A 93 -3.77 4.27 -6.85
N VAL A 94 -4.84 3.52 -6.74
CA VAL A 94 -6.13 3.81 -7.39
C VAL A 94 -7.28 3.63 -6.41
N VAL A 95 -8.37 4.35 -6.62
CA VAL A 95 -9.59 4.25 -5.81
C VAL A 95 -10.69 3.59 -6.62
N VAL A 96 -11.28 2.54 -6.06
CA VAL A 96 -12.39 1.75 -6.64
C VAL A 96 -13.60 1.85 -5.73
N ASP A 97 -14.75 2.24 -6.27
CA ASP A 97 -15.99 2.22 -5.50
C ASP A 97 -16.63 0.82 -5.56
N LEU A 98 -16.84 0.21 -4.38
CA LEU A 98 -17.51 -1.07 -4.22
C LEU A 98 -18.90 -0.88 -3.60
N ASN A 99 -19.92 -1.50 -4.18
CA ASN A 99 -21.20 -1.62 -3.50
C ASN A 99 -21.11 -2.66 -2.36
N LYS A 100 -22.11 -2.71 -1.51
CA LYS A 100 -22.12 -3.59 -0.33
C LYS A 100 -21.87 -5.07 -0.68
N LYS A 101 -22.42 -5.59 -1.78
CA LYS A 101 -22.23 -6.98 -2.21
C LYS A 101 -20.77 -7.25 -2.60
N ASP A 102 -20.14 -6.35 -3.33
CA ASP A 102 -18.73 -6.50 -3.74
C ASP A 102 -17.80 -6.33 -2.55
N PHE A 103 -18.15 -5.46 -1.60
CA PHE A 103 -17.41 -5.32 -0.34
C PHE A 103 -17.50 -6.60 0.52
N GLN A 104 -18.64 -7.28 0.53
CA GLN A 104 -18.77 -8.61 1.17
C GLN A 104 -17.80 -9.63 0.54
N LEU A 105 -17.67 -9.65 -0.79
CA LEU A 105 -16.71 -10.51 -1.48
C LEU A 105 -15.25 -10.16 -1.12
N LEU A 106 -14.95 -8.87 -0.91
CA LEU A 106 -13.65 -8.42 -0.40
C LEU A 106 -13.41 -8.98 1.01
N ALA A 107 -14.39 -8.88 1.91
CA ALA A 107 -14.28 -9.40 3.27
C ALA A 107 -14.12 -10.92 3.30
N GLU A 108 -14.85 -11.65 2.44
CA GLU A 108 -14.69 -13.10 2.28
C GLU A 108 -13.29 -13.48 1.77
N TYR A 109 -12.78 -12.74 0.77
CA TYR A 109 -11.42 -12.92 0.27
C TYR A 109 -10.39 -12.68 1.36
N TYR A 110 -10.54 -11.61 2.14
CA TYR A 110 -9.68 -11.28 3.27
C TYR A 110 -9.62 -12.45 4.27
N LYS A 111 -10.77 -12.95 4.69
CA LYS A 111 -10.88 -14.12 5.61
C LYS A 111 -10.24 -15.36 5.01
N LYS A 112 -10.56 -15.69 3.76
CA LYS A 112 -10.07 -16.88 3.04
C LYS A 112 -8.55 -16.87 2.87
N THR A 113 -7.94 -15.71 2.68
CA THR A 113 -6.49 -15.58 2.51
C THR A 113 -5.73 -15.45 3.83
N GLY A 114 -6.42 -15.45 4.96
CA GLY A 114 -5.83 -15.36 6.30
C GLY A 114 -5.35 -13.96 6.65
N GLY A 115 -5.88 -12.92 6.01
CA GLY A 115 -5.51 -11.51 6.24
C GLY A 115 -4.58 -10.92 5.20
N GLN A 116 -4.73 -9.64 4.96
CA GLN A 116 -3.98 -8.82 4.01
C GLN A 116 -3.66 -7.47 4.66
N PRO A 117 -2.69 -6.68 4.15
CA PRO A 117 -2.51 -5.29 4.58
C PRO A 117 -3.80 -4.51 4.39
N ILE A 118 -4.37 -3.99 5.48
CA ILE A 118 -5.62 -3.24 5.46
C ILE A 118 -5.58 -2.07 6.44
N SER A 119 -6.24 -0.97 6.10
CA SER A 119 -6.51 0.17 6.97
C SER A 119 -7.91 0.70 6.72
N PHE A 120 -8.50 1.30 7.72
CA PHE A 120 -9.83 1.89 7.68
C PHE A 120 -9.74 3.37 8.03
N SER A 121 -10.54 4.20 7.36
CA SER A 121 -10.68 5.61 7.75
C SER A 121 -11.37 5.71 9.12
N ASN A 122 -11.23 6.87 9.76
CA ASN A 122 -11.88 7.12 11.04
C ASN A 122 -13.42 7.12 10.94
N ASP A 123 -13.96 7.48 9.77
CA ASP A 123 -15.38 7.59 9.50
C ASP A 123 -15.95 6.34 8.82
N PHE A 124 -15.12 5.28 8.67
CA PHE A 124 -15.54 4.01 8.08
C PHE A 124 -16.78 3.43 8.78
N ASN A 125 -17.84 3.15 8.01
CA ASN A 125 -19.09 2.65 8.53
C ASN A 125 -19.61 1.45 7.70
N LEU A 126 -19.68 0.28 8.31
CA LEU A 126 -20.22 -0.94 7.68
C LEU A 126 -21.68 -0.83 7.19
N GLY A 127 -22.41 0.18 7.67
CA GLY A 127 -23.78 0.47 7.25
C GLY A 127 -23.91 1.10 5.86
N ASP A 128 -22.80 1.58 5.28
CA ASP A 128 -22.81 2.27 4.02
C ASP A 128 -23.16 1.36 2.83
N SER A 129 -23.68 1.95 1.78
CA SER A 129 -24.08 1.23 0.56
C SER A 129 -22.96 1.18 -0.47
N ILE A 130 -22.02 2.12 -0.42
CA ILE A 130 -20.83 2.22 -1.28
C ILE A 130 -19.62 2.44 -0.39
N PHE A 131 -18.51 1.82 -0.75
CA PHE A 131 -17.22 1.90 -0.07
C PHE A 131 -16.14 2.30 -1.08
N SER A 132 -15.42 3.37 -0.80
CA SER A 132 -14.27 3.83 -1.59
C SER A 132 -13.00 3.13 -1.12
N ILE A 133 -12.47 2.25 -1.97
CA ILE A 133 -11.34 1.38 -1.63
C ILE A 133 -10.07 1.85 -2.32
N LEU A 134 -9.06 2.22 -1.55
CA LEU A 134 -7.70 2.44 -2.05
C LEU A 134 -7.00 1.09 -2.25
N THR A 135 -6.48 0.87 -3.43
CA THR A 135 -5.72 -0.34 -3.77
C THR A 135 -4.68 -0.02 -4.84
N THR A 136 -4.04 -1.02 -5.43
CA THR A 136 -3.15 -0.82 -6.57
C THR A 136 -3.85 -1.10 -7.89
N ASP A 137 -3.38 -0.46 -8.97
CA ASP A 137 -3.83 -0.72 -10.34
C ASP A 137 -3.74 -2.21 -10.70
N TYR A 138 -2.66 -2.91 -10.27
CA TYR A 138 -2.52 -4.35 -10.42
C TYR A 138 -3.69 -5.13 -9.79
N LEU A 139 -4.08 -4.80 -8.56
CA LEU A 139 -5.17 -5.47 -7.85
C LEU A 139 -6.54 -5.09 -8.43
N ALA A 140 -6.73 -3.81 -8.76
CA ALA A 140 -7.95 -3.32 -9.41
C ALA A 140 -8.25 -4.03 -10.73
N ASN A 141 -7.20 -4.44 -11.45
CA ASN A 141 -7.31 -5.25 -12.67
C ASN A 141 -7.43 -6.77 -12.41
N GLY A 142 -7.70 -7.19 -11.17
CA GLY A 142 -7.95 -8.58 -10.78
C GLY A 142 -6.69 -9.36 -10.41
N GLY A 143 -5.58 -8.67 -10.13
CA GLY A 143 -4.37 -9.29 -9.56
C GLY A 143 -4.68 -10.07 -8.30
N ASP A 144 -3.88 -11.09 -7.99
CA ASP A 144 -4.03 -12.00 -6.85
C ASP A 144 -5.44 -12.60 -6.69
N LYS A 145 -6.20 -12.71 -7.80
CA LYS A 145 -7.58 -13.22 -7.84
C LYS A 145 -8.60 -12.35 -7.08
N MET A 146 -8.31 -11.06 -6.92
CA MET A 146 -9.26 -10.09 -6.35
C MET A 146 -10.36 -9.74 -7.38
N ILE A 147 -11.19 -10.73 -7.70
CA ILE A 147 -12.20 -10.64 -8.76
C ILE A 147 -13.33 -9.65 -8.47
N PHE A 148 -13.52 -9.26 -7.22
CA PHE A 148 -14.51 -8.25 -6.82
C PHE A 148 -14.20 -6.85 -7.36
N TYR A 149 -12.96 -6.60 -7.79
CA TYR A 149 -12.58 -5.38 -8.52
C TYR A 149 -12.81 -5.48 -10.04
N LYS A 150 -12.90 -6.70 -10.57
CA LYS A 150 -12.95 -6.92 -12.02
C LYS A 150 -14.12 -6.19 -12.66
N ASN A 151 -13.85 -5.52 -13.81
CA ASN A 151 -14.79 -4.73 -14.58
C ASN A 151 -15.36 -3.51 -13.83
N LYS A 152 -14.71 -3.04 -12.78
CA LYS A 152 -15.04 -1.78 -12.14
C LYS A 152 -14.15 -0.67 -12.67
N GLU A 153 -14.71 0.49 -12.79
CA GLU A 153 -13.93 1.70 -13.05
C GLU A 153 -13.18 2.08 -11.78
N TYR A 154 -12.00 2.63 -11.95
CA TYR A 154 -11.21 3.18 -10.87
C TYR A 154 -10.67 4.56 -11.24
N THR A 155 -10.41 5.36 -10.24
CA THR A 155 -9.78 6.67 -10.38
C THR A 155 -8.32 6.57 -9.97
N SER A 156 -7.40 7.00 -10.83
CA SER A 156 -5.98 7.11 -10.50
C SER A 156 -5.76 8.25 -9.50
N THR A 157 -4.88 8.02 -8.54
CA THR A 157 -4.36 9.07 -7.66
C THR A 157 -3.13 9.77 -8.27
N ASN A 158 -2.60 9.27 -9.39
CA ASN A 158 -1.31 9.67 -9.98
C ASN A 158 -0.12 9.51 -9.02
N LEU A 159 -0.24 8.64 -8.03
CA LEU A 159 0.79 8.36 -7.04
C LEU A 159 1.13 6.88 -7.01
N LYS A 160 2.40 6.53 -7.13
CA LYS A 160 2.85 5.16 -6.97
C LYS A 160 2.89 4.79 -5.49
N MET A 161 2.58 3.54 -5.18
CA MET A 161 2.58 3.03 -3.81
C MET A 161 3.93 3.23 -3.11
N ARG A 162 5.05 2.96 -3.79
CA ARG A 162 6.39 3.21 -3.25
C ARG A 162 6.62 4.68 -2.94
N ASP A 163 6.19 5.56 -3.84
CA ASP A 163 6.37 7.00 -3.67
C ASP A 163 5.53 7.54 -2.50
N ALA A 164 4.35 6.96 -2.24
CA ALA A 164 3.57 7.26 -1.04
C ALA A 164 4.37 6.93 0.24
N LEU A 165 5.00 5.76 0.30
CA LEU A 165 5.82 5.35 1.44
C LEU A 165 7.04 6.27 1.63
N ILE A 166 7.70 6.66 0.53
CA ILE A 166 8.84 7.60 0.55
C ILE A 166 8.37 8.98 1.00
N ASN A 167 7.25 9.49 0.47
CA ASN A 167 6.69 10.79 0.84
C ASN A 167 6.36 10.84 2.34
N TYR A 168 5.76 9.79 2.88
CA TYR A 168 5.50 9.69 4.31
C TYR A 168 6.80 9.75 5.12
N CYS A 169 7.82 8.99 4.75
CA CYS A 169 9.11 8.99 5.43
C CYS A 169 9.80 10.36 5.40
N ASN A 170 9.64 11.12 4.31
CA ASN A 170 10.16 12.49 4.20
C ASN A 170 9.38 13.51 5.03
N GLN A 171 8.13 13.21 5.42
CA GLN A 171 7.30 14.05 6.28
C GLN A 171 7.47 13.73 7.76
N THR A 172 7.98 12.54 8.09
CA THR A 172 8.09 12.04 9.45
C THR A 172 9.50 11.54 9.74
N ASP A 173 10.08 11.93 10.87
CA ASP A 173 11.43 11.48 11.26
C ASP A 173 11.46 10.02 11.69
N THR A 174 10.29 9.44 12.05
CA THR A 174 10.21 8.10 12.64
C THR A 174 9.06 7.29 12.07
N ILE A 175 9.33 5.99 11.86
CA ILE A 175 8.35 4.97 11.51
C ILE A 175 7.98 4.20 12.78
N ASP A 176 6.68 4.08 13.02
CA ASP A 176 6.11 3.26 14.09
C ASP A 176 4.86 2.53 13.57
N SER A 177 4.49 1.43 14.19
CA SER A 177 3.30 0.65 13.85
C SER A 177 2.82 -0.14 15.06
N LYS A 178 1.56 -0.53 15.06
CA LYS A 178 0.97 -1.35 16.11
C LYS A 178 0.05 -2.43 15.52
N LEU A 179 -0.13 -3.50 16.27
CA LEU A 179 -1.22 -4.44 16.04
C LEU A 179 -2.42 -3.94 16.85
N ASP A 180 -3.55 -3.74 16.22
CA ASP A 180 -4.75 -3.18 16.84
C ASP A 180 -6.02 -4.01 16.60
N ASN A 181 -5.84 -5.24 16.10
CA ASN A 181 -6.91 -6.19 15.81
C ASN A 181 -7.89 -5.68 14.73
N ARG A 182 -7.45 -4.79 13.84
CA ARG A 182 -8.26 -4.29 12.72
C ARG A 182 -8.78 -5.39 11.80
N ASN A 183 -8.08 -6.52 11.77
CA ASN A 183 -8.51 -7.72 11.08
C ASN A 183 -9.87 -8.27 11.56
N LEU A 184 -10.30 -7.94 12.77
CA LEU A 184 -11.60 -8.36 13.32
C LEU A 184 -12.78 -7.55 12.76
N ILE A 185 -12.54 -6.35 12.23
CA ILE A 185 -13.60 -5.48 11.66
C ILE A 185 -14.35 -6.21 10.53
N LEU A 186 -13.63 -6.96 9.70
CA LEU A 186 -14.24 -7.72 8.60
C LEU A 186 -14.86 -9.08 9.04
N ASN A 187 -14.79 -9.43 10.33
CA ASN A 187 -15.40 -10.68 10.83
C ASN A 187 -16.89 -10.52 11.16
N TYR A 188 -17.41 -9.30 11.20
CA TYR A 188 -18.85 -9.08 11.39
C TYR A 188 -19.62 -9.61 10.16
N GLU A 189 -20.79 -10.19 10.42
CA GLU A 189 -21.74 -10.57 9.36
C GLU A 189 -22.32 -9.28 8.75
N PHE A 190 -22.31 -9.21 7.43
CA PHE A 190 -22.82 -8.09 6.64
C PHE A 190 -24.31 -8.24 6.33
#